data_4bbce9e8cefc60a8c75bfc9b76f84182
#
_entry.id   4bbce9e8cefc60a8c75bfc9b76f84182
#
_cell.length_a   1.000
_cell.length_b   1.000
_cell.length_c   1.000
_cell.angle_alpha   90.00
_cell.angle_beta   90.00
_cell.angle_gamma   90.00
#
_symmetry.space_group_name_H-M   'P 1'
#
loop_
_entity.id
_entity.type
_entity.pdbx_description
1 polymer ?
#
loop_
_entity_poly.entity_id
_entity_poly.type
_entity_poly.pdbx_seq_one_letter_code
_entity_poly.pdbx_strand_id
1 'polypeptide(L)'
;MEKQRIPADFLIGTSSSAWQIEGCAGKKEGQESWAELFYDTNPDIWYDDVGPKKASDFYHHYKEDIKTMASFGMTGFRFTIQWARFMKDPIAGIVDYDAVEYYRDVIHEIKKNGMEPVISLEHWDIPAILFEKYNGWVGRETVYLYEQYVKAVLKEFHKEVKLWFAFTEPNIPIDNGYMDGIWYPFKHAPKEAYQAHFHKILATTKAVKAMEPYKEDGCRLGVMLHMTPIYARSGEARDVQAAYYADLFQVRIYLDPYLKGEFPQELLRKLEEHNCMFAYEQADFEDIKKYRIDMLGIDYYFPIRVKARETAYDKDVFHPEFYYEPWVMPGRKYNADRGWEIYEEAVVDIGMRIKEDYDNIPWFISENGIGIEGEDRYRNKEGYIDDDYRIDFLKGHLQRALKVRNMGSNCFGYFVWSFVDNLSAINAFKNRYGLLELDLKTG
;
A
#
# COMPACT_ATOMS: atom_id res chain seq x y z
N MET A 1 -22.66 23.78 -8.92
CA MET A 1 -21.24 23.43 -8.75
C MET A 1 -20.52 23.66 -10.08
N GLU A 2 -19.46 24.46 -10.06
CA GLU A 2 -18.60 24.62 -11.26
C GLU A 2 -18.04 23.24 -11.65
N LYS A 3 -18.16 22.88 -12.94
CA LYS A 3 -17.55 21.66 -13.47
C LYS A 3 -16.03 21.84 -13.45
N GLN A 4 -15.35 21.16 -12.54
CA GLN A 4 -13.89 21.11 -12.54
C GLN A 4 -13.42 20.19 -13.67
N ARG A 5 -12.58 20.72 -14.56
CA ARG A 5 -12.00 19.93 -15.66
C ARG A 5 -10.76 19.19 -15.15
N ILE A 6 -10.71 17.89 -15.37
CA ILE A 6 -9.51 17.10 -15.09
C ILE A 6 -8.46 17.41 -16.17
N PRO A 7 -7.22 17.79 -15.78
CA PRO A 7 -6.14 18.02 -16.74
C PRO A 7 -5.83 16.74 -17.56
N ALA A 8 -5.43 16.92 -18.83
CA ALA A 8 -5.18 15.78 -19.72
C ALA A 8 -3.97 14.92 -19.28
N ASP A 9 -3.06 15.50 -18.51
CA ASP A 9 -1.87 14.84 -17.94
C ASP A 9 -2.09 14.32 -16.51
N PHE A 10 -3.35 14.33 -16.02
CA PHE A 10 -3.71 13.81 -14.71
C PHE A 10 -4.31 12.42 -14.87
N LEU A 11 -3.66 11.40 -14.31
CA LEU A 11 -4.12 10.04 -14.40
C LEU A 11 -5.35 9.81 -13.51
N ILE A 12 -6.40 9.25 -14.07
CA ILE A 12 -7.54 8.70 -13.34
C ILE A 12 -7.49 7.20 -13.51
N GLY A 13 -7.37 6.47 -12.41
CA GLY A 13 -7.20 5.04 -12.49
C GLY A 13 -7.84 4.27 -11.35
N THR A 14 -7.53 3.00 -11.33
CA THR A 14 -7.92 2.09 -10.26
C THR A 14 -6.73 1.25 -9.83
N SER A 15 -6.80 0.75 -8.60
CA SER A 15 -5.73 -0.02 -7.96
C SER A 15 -6.21 -1.38 -7.51
N SER A 16 -5.27 -2.33 -7.52
CA SER A 16 -5.48 -3.69 -7.02
C SER A 16 -4.17 -4.27 -6.47
N SER A 17 -4.24 -5.44 -5.82
CA SER A 17 -3.06 -6.26 -5.54
C SER A 17 -3.27 -7.69 -6.00
N ALA A 18 -2.17 -8.37 -6.35
CA ALA A 18 -2.24 -9.70 -6.94
C ALA A 18 -2.98 -10.72 -6.05
N TRP A 19 -2.62 -10.84 -4.77
CA TRP A 19 -3.25 -11.81 -3.87
C TRP A 19 -4.73 -11.53 -3.60
N GLN A 20 -5.17 -10.27 -3.76
CA GLN A 20 -6.55 -9.84 -3.52
C GLN A 20 -7.46 -10.07 -4.72
N ILE A 21 -6.90 -10.20 -5.93
CA ILE A 21 -7.72 -10.33 -7.16
C ILE A 21 -7.42 -11.56 -8.00
N GLU A 22 -6.14 -12.01 -8.09
CA GLU A 22 -5.76 -13.07 -9.03
C GLU A 22 -6.17 -14.48 -8.61
N GLY A 23 -6.18 -14.75 -7.31
CA GLY A 23 -6.28 -16.12 -6.79
C GLY A 23 -5.01 -16.94 -7.03
N CYS A 24 -5.14 -18.28 -6.87
CA CYS A 24 -4.02 -19.21 -6.98
C CYS A 24 -3.92 -19.91 -8.33
N ALA A 25 -4.84 -19.66 -9.27
CA ALA A 25 -4.81 -20.27 -10.60
C ALA A 25 -3.47 -20.01 -11.30
N GLY A 26 -2.92 -21.03 -11.96
CA GLY A 26 -1.63 -20.96 -12.66
C GLY A 26 -0.38 -20.97 -11.76
N LYS A 27 -0.49 -20.90 -10.43
CA LYS A 27 0.64 -21.07 -9.50
C LYS A 27 1.07 -22.53 -9.44
N LYS A 28 2.36 -22.74 -9.20
CA LYS A 28 2.99 -24.05 -9.03
C LYS A 28 3.23 -24.33 -7.55
N GLU A 29 3.47 -25.58 -7.21
CA GLU A 29 3.88 -25.95 -5.86
C GLU A 29 5.10 -25.15 -5.39
N GLY A 30 5.06 -24.61 -4.18
CA GLY A 30 6.12 -23.74 -3.61
C GLY A 30 5.98 -22.26 -3.98
N GLN A 31 4.93 -21.86 -4.70
CA GLN A 31 4.63 -20.45 -5.04
C GLN A 31 3.58 -19.82 -4.11
N GLU A 32 3.39 -20.37 -2.91
CA GLU A 32 2.52 -19.79 -1.91
C GLU A 32 3.07 -18.43 -1.45
N SER A 33 2.19 -17.47 -1.27
CA SER A 33 2.50 -16.14 -0.73
C SER A 33 2.18 -16.05 0.77
N TRP A 34 2.60 -14.95 1.38
CA TRP A 34 2.22 -14.62 2.76
C TRP A 34 0.71 -14.70 2.99
N ALA A 35 -0.11 -14.24 2.06
CA ALA A 35 -1.57 -14.24 2.22
C ALA A 35 -2.15 -15.65 2.31
N GLU A 36 -1.62 -16.59 1.51
CA GLU A 36 -2.00 -18.00 1.57
C GLU A 36 -1.53 -18.65 2.87
N LEU A 37 -0.27 -18.40 3.27
CA LEU A 37 0.28 -18.86 4.55
C LEU A 37 -0.53 -18.33 5.74
N PHE A 38 -0.91 -17.05 5.70
CA PHE A 38 -1.70 -16.42 6.74
C PHE A 38 -3.08 -17.08 6.87
N TYR A 39 -3.77 -17.27 5.74
CA TYR A 39 -5.06 -17.96 5.73
C TYR A 39 -4.94 -19.41 6.23
N ASP A 40 -3.99 -20.18 5.71
CA ASP A 40 -3.83 -21.60 6.05
C ASP A 40 -3.39 -21.79 7.53
N THR A 41 -2.74 -20.79 8.14
CA THR A 41 -2.35 -20.84 9.55
C THR A 41 -3.53 -20.62 10.49
N ASN A 42 -4.48 -19.76 10.14
CA ASN A 42 -5.64 -19.45 10.98
C ASN A 42 -6.84 -19.01 10.12
N PRO A 43 -7.53 -19.95 9.45
CA PRO A 43 -8.68 -19.62 8.59
C PRO A 43 -9.86 -19.06 9.38
N ASP A 44 -10.06 -19.47 10.63
CA ASP A 44 -11.22 -19.10 11.46
C ASP A 44 -11.34 -17.58 11.73
N ILE A 45 -10.24 -16.83 11.60
CA ILE A 45 -10.29 -15.36 11.75
C ILE A 45 -10.70 -14.63 10.48
N TRP A 46 -10.82 -15.34 9.35
CA TRP A 46 -11.24 -14.75 8.09
C TRP A 46 -12.77 -14.82 7.96
N TYR A 47 -13.35 -13.70 7.56
CA TYR A 47 -14.81 -13.60 7.44
C TYR A 47 -15.36 -14.65 6.45
N ASP A 48 -16.36 -15.42 6.89
CA ASP A 48 -16.99 -16.53 6.16
C ASP A 48 -16.01 -17.61 5.68
N ASP A 49 -14.85 -17.76 6.34
CA ASP A 49 -13.78 -18.71 5.96
C ASP A 49 -13.30 -18.54 4.51
N VAL A 50 -13.36 -17.29 3.98
CA VAL A 50 -12.98 -16.99 2.61
C VAL A 50 -11.54 -16.48 2.56
N GLY A 51 -10.67 -17.25 1.93
CA GLY A 51 -9.25 -16.94 1.74
C GLY A 51 -8.87 -16.59 0.29
N PRO A 52 -7.56 -16.43 0.02
CA PRO A 52 -7.05 -15.89 -1.25
C PRO A 52 -7.06 -16.88 -2.44
N LYS A 53 -7.58 -18.10 -2.29
CA LYS A 53 -7.48 -19.16 -3.32
C LYS A 53 -8.14 -18.76 -4.64
N LYS A 54 -9.29 -18.11 -4.60
CA LYS A 54 -10.02 -17.64 -5.79
C LYS A 54 -9.91 -16.12 -5.93
N ALA A 55 -10.04 -15.38 -4.85
CA ALA A 55 -10.13 -13.92 -4.82
C ALA A 55 -11.25 -13.44 -5.79
N SER A 56 -10.95 -12.45 -6.65
CA SER A 56 -11.88 -11.98 -7.69
C SER A 56 -11.65 -12.68 -9.04
N ASP A 57 -10.82 -13.72 -9.07
CA ASP A 57 -10.50 -14.52 -10.26
C ASP A 57 -9.96 -13.71 -11.46
N PHE A 58 -9.26 -12.62 -11.19
CA PHE A 58 -8.67 -11.77 -12.24
C PHE A 58 -7.73 -12.55 -13.17
N TYR A 59 -7.10 -13.62 -12.69
CA TYR A 59 -6.25 -14.46 -13.51
C TYR A 59 -6.95 -14.96 -14.78
N HIS A 60 -8.24 -15.28 -14.70
CA HIS A 60 -9.02 -15.73 -15.85
C HIS A 60 -9.77 -14.59 -16.56
N HIS A 61 -10.12 -13.50 -15.85
CA HIS A 61 -11.01 -12.45 -16.34
C HIS A 61 -10.31 -11.13 -16.70
N TYR A 62 -8.97 -11.02 -16.54
CA TYR A 62 -8.23 -9.75 -16.72
C TYR A 62 -8.51 -9.01 -18.04
N LYS A 63 -8.76 -9.72 -19.15
CA LYS A 63 -9.05 -9.08 -20.46
C LYS A 63 -10.38 -8.33 -20.46
N GLU A 64 -11.39 -8.92 -19.84
CA GLU A 64 -12.71 -8.31 -19.73
C GLU A 64 -12.70 -7.18 -18.72
N ASP A 65 -12.05 -7.39 -17.58
CA ASP A 65 -11.92 -6.38 -16.51
C ASP A 65 -11.18 -5.13 -17.03
N ILE A 66 -10.03 -5.30 -17.66
CA ILE A 66 -9.24 -4.20 -18.21
C ILE A 66 -10.02 -3.43 -19.29
N LYS A 67 -10.71 -4.14 -20.18
CA LYS A 67 -11.56 -3.51 -21.19
C LYS A 67 -12.70 -2.73 -20.56
N THR A 68 -13.29 -3.26 -19.50
CA THR A 68 -14.36 -2.61 -18.75
C THR A 68 -13.85 -1.36 -18.03
N MET A 69 -12.68 -1.43 -17.35
CA MET A 69 -12.01 -0.27 -16.75
C MET A 69 -11.83 0.88 -17.75
N ALA A 70 -11.30 0.57 -18.93
CA ALA A 70 -11.11 1.56 -19.98
C ALA A 70 -12.44 2.16 -20.48
N SER A 71 -13.51 1.36 -20.57
CA SER A 71 -14.84 1.84 -20.98
C SER A 71 -15.46 2.83 -19.99
N PHE A 72 -15.07 2.77 -18.72
CA PHE A 72 -15.43 3.74 -17.67
C PHE A 72 -14.54 4.98 -17.66
N GLY A 73 -13.59 5.08 -18.60
CA GLY A 73 -12.71 6.25 -18.75
C GLY A 73 -11.49 6.22 -17.84
N MET A 74 -11.11 5.08 -17.30
CA MET A 74 -9.85 4.94 -16.58
C MET A 74 -8.67 5.11 -17.54
N THR A 75 -7.65 5.85 -17.13
CA THR A 75 -6.43 6.13 -17.91
C THR A 75 -5.20 5.45 -17.33
N GLY A 76 -5.33 4.77 -16.19
CA GLY A 76 -4.27 3.98 -15.56
C GLY A 76 -4.82 2.81 -14.76
N PHE A 77 -4.03 1.75 -14.67
CA PHE A 77 -4.31 0.61 -13.80
C PHE A 77 -3.07 0.22 -13.01
N ARG A 78 -3.18 0.23 -11.67
CA ARG A 78 -2.14 -0.25 -10.78
C ARG A 78 -2.42 -1.69 -10.37
N PHE A 79 -1.47 -2.55 -10.62
CA PHE A 79 -1.50 -3.95 -10.20
C PHE A 79 -0.13 -4.39 -9.68
N THR A 80 -0.05 -5.58 -9.13
CA THR A 80 1.19 -6.15 -8.59
C THR A 80 1.66 -7.29 -9.48
N ILE A 81 2.96 -7.33 -9.80
CA ILE A 81 3.60 -8.57 -10.23
C ILE A 81 3.89 -9.37 -8.96
N GLN A 82 3.12 -10.44 -8.72
CA GLN A 82 3.24 -11.21 -7.48
C GLN A 82 4.59 -11.90 -7.39
N TRP A 83 5.39 -11.54 -6.40
CA TRP A 83 6.73 -12.11 -6.20
C TRP A 83 6.68 -13.64 -6.11
N ALA A 84 5.77 -14.19 -5.30
CA ALA A 84 5.61 -15.63 -5.13
C ALA A 84 5.23 -16.36 -6.44
N ARG A 85 4.41 -15.76 -7.31
CA ARG A 85 4.04 -16.31 -8.62
C ARG A 85 5.16 -16.18 -9.64
N PHE A 86 5.85 -15.01 -9.66
CA PHE A 86 6.89 -14.70 -10.65
C PHE A 86 8.15 -15.55 -10.48
N MET A 87 8.49 -15.91 -9.24
CA MET A 87 9.65 -16.73 -8.93
C MET A 87 9.23 -18.18 -8.66
N LYS A 88 9.63 -19.11 -9.54
CA LYS A 88 9.42 -20.55 -9.32
C LYS A 88 10.21 -21.04 -8.08
N ASP A 89 11.41 -20.51 -7.88
CA ASP A 89 12.22 -20.71 -6.68
C ASP A 89 12.87 -19.38 -6.33
N PRO A 90 12.32 -18.66 -5.34
CA PRO A 90 12.83 -17.34 -4.94
C PRO A 90 14.23 -17.42 -4.30
N ILE A 91 14.60 -18.57 -3.71
CA ILE A 91 15.91 -18.75 -3.06
C ILE A 91 16.99 -19.02 -4.09
N ALA A 92 16.72 -19.89 -5.06
CA ALA A 92 17.64 -20.19 -6.15
C ALA A 92 17.63 -19.12 -7.26
N GLY A 93 16.72 -18.15 -7.20
CA GLY A 93 16.61 -17.10 -8.22
C GLY A 93 16.00 -17.59 -9.54
N ILE A 94 15.18 -18.64 -9.51
CA ILE A 94 14.59 -19.24 -10.72
C ILE A 94 13.25 -18.56 -11.03
N VAL A 95 13.17 -17.95 -12.21
CA VAL A 95 11.95 -17.29 -12.72
C VAL A 95 10.96 -18.31 -13.28
N ASP A 96 9.66 -18.07 -13.09
CA ASP A 96 8.60 -18.79 -13.74
C ASP A 96 8.19 -18.09 -15.04
N TYR A 97 8.57 -18.66 -16.19
CA TYR A 97 8.27 -18.05 -17.48
C TYR A 97 6.79 -18.11 -17.89
N ASP A 98 5.99 -19.02 -17.33
CA ASP A 98 4.53 -18.99 -17.54
C ASP A 98 3.93 -17.76 -16.86
N ALA A 99 4.45 -17.38 -15.68
CA ALA A 99 4.06 -16.14 -15.00
C ALA A 99 4.55 -14.88 -15.75
N VAL A 100 5.75 -14.92 -16.34
CA VAL A 100 6.25 -13.83 -17.19
C VAL A 100 5.30 -13.59 -18.37
N GLU A 101 4.88 -14.63 -19.08
CA GLU A 101 3.96 -14.50 -20.22
C GLU A 101 2.57 -14.01 -19.78
N TYR A 102 2.06 -14.48 -18.65
CA TYR A 102 0.81 -13.98 -18.08
C TYR A 102 0.87 -12.47 -17.79
N TYR A 103 1.89 -11.99 -17.07
CA TYR A 103 2.02 -10.56 -16.76
C TYR A 103 2.30 -9.73 -18.01
N ARG A 104 3.01 -10.26 -19.01
CA ARG A 104 3.22 -9.59 -20.29
C ARG A 104 1.90 -9.39 -21.03
N ASP A 105 1.02 -10.40 -21.03
CA ASP A 105 -0.31 -10.29 -21.68
C ASP A 105 -1.21 -9.30 -20.91
N VAL A 106 -1.15 -9.26 -19.57
CA VAL A 106 -1.83 -8.23 -18.75
C VAL A 106 -1.36 -6.82 -19.15
N ILE A 107 -0.04 -6.60 -19.20
CA ILE A 107 0.55 -5.29 -19.57
C ILE A 107 0.12 -4.90 -20.99
N HIS A 108 0.17 -5.83 -21.93
CA HIS A 108 -0.27 -5.60 -23.29
C HIS A 108 -1.75 -5.22 -23.38
N GLU A 109 -2.62 -5.91 -22.64
CA GLU A 109 -4.05 -5.61 -22.62
C GLU A 109 -4.35 -4.24 -22.04
N ILE A 110 -3.64 -3.81 -20.97
CA ILE A 110 -3.74 -2.45 -20.39
C ILE A 110 -3.39 -1.41 -21.46
N LYS A 111 -2.24 -1.57 -22.13
CA LYS A 111 -1.76 -0.61 -23.15
C LYS A 111 -2.65 -0.59 -24.40
N LYS A 112 -3.13 -1.73 -24.85
CA LYS A 112 -4.05 -1.87 -25.97
C LYS A 112 -5.36 -1.12 -25.73
N ASN A 113 -5.82 -1.04 -24.48
CA ASN A 113 -7.00 -0.29 -24.09
C ASN A 113 -6.70 1.18 -23.73
N GLY A 114 -5.48 1.69 -24.01
CA GLY A 114 -5.11 3.09 -23.86
C GLY A 114 -4.84 3.52 -22.42
N MET A 115 -4.63 2.59 -21.50
CA MET A 115 -4.30 2.88 -20.12
C MET A 115 -2.79 2.76 -19.83
N GLU A 116 -2.31 3.49 -18.83
CA GLU A 116 -0.94 3.40 -18.33
C GLU A 116 -0.82 2.26 -17.30
N PRO A 117 0.09 1.29 -17.51
CA PRO A 117 0.38 0.28 -16.52
C PRO A 117 1.24 0.87 -15.38
N VAL A 118 0.76 0.76 -14.16
CA VAL A 118 1.48 1.15 -12.94
C VAL A 118 1.73 -0.11 -12.12
N ILE A 119 2.99 -0.45 -11.87
CA ILE A 119 3.33 -1.72 -11.24
C ILE A 119 3.88 -1.52 -9.82
N SER A 120 3.25 -2.19 -8.85
CA SER A 120 3.84 -2.48 -7.55
C SER A 120 4.62 -3.79 -7.61
N LEU A 121 5.86 -3.79 -7.12
CA LEU A 121 6.73 -4.98 -7.10
C LEU A 121 6.43 -5.89 -5.91
N GLU A 122 5.84 -5.34 -4.85
CA GLU A 122 5.38 -6.14 -3.69
C GLU A 122 4.21 -5.41 -3.02
N HIS A 123 3.12 -6.12 -2.80
CA HIS A 123 1.97 -5.68 -2.00
C HIS A 123 1.52 -6.83 -1.09
N TRP A 124 2.30 -7.10 -0.02
CA TRP A 124 2.09 -8.14 1.01
C TRP A 124 2.08 -9.57 0.46
N ASP A 125 2.77 -9.79 -0.67
CA ASP A 125 2.79 -11.06 -1.39
C ASP A 125 4.17 -11.71 -1.45
N ILE A 126 4.99 -11.43 -0.44
CA ILE A 126 6.28 -12.10 -0.20
C ILE A 126 6.10 -13.62 -0.20
N PRO A 127 6.98 -14.40 -0.86
CA PRO A 127 6.93 -15.86 -0.85
C PRO A 127 6.92 -16.45 0.56
N ALA A 128 5.98 -17.37 0.84
CA ALA A 128 5.78 -17.97 2.15
C ALA A 128 7.04 -18.66 2.68
N ILE A 129 7.81 -19.30 1.81
CA ILE A 129 9.08 -19.98 2.17
C ILE A 129 10.09 -19.02 2.85
N LEU A 130 10.02 -17.70 2.61
CA LEU A 130 10.92 -16.74 3.24
C LEU A 130 10.58 -16.50 4.72
N PHE A 131 9.35 -16.77 5.14
CA PHE A 131 9.01 -16.77 6.58
C PHE A 131 9.62 -17.98 7.29
N GLU A 132 9.53 -19.15 6.68
CA GLU A 132 10.12 -20.36 7.23
C GLU A 132 11.63 -20.26 7.40
N LYS A 133 12.31 -19.75 6.36
CA LYS A 133 13.78 -19.71 6.33
C LYS A 133 14.41 -18.49 7.00
N TYR A 134 13.75 -17.33 6.91
CA TYR A 134 14.37 -16.05 7.27
C TYR A 134 13.47 -15.18 8.15
N ASN A 135 12.34 -15.70 8.66
CA ASN A 135 11.36 -14.92 9.42
C ASN A 135 10.84 -13.69 8.63
N GLY A 136 10.57 -13.89 7.33
CA GLY A 136 10.09 -12.85 6.44
C GLY A 136 11.07 -11.69 6.28
N TRP A 137 10.60 -10.47 6.46
CA TRP A 137 11.41 -9.25 6.34
C TRP A 137 12.37 -9.00 7.52
N VAL A 138 12.31 -9.81 8.59
CA VAL A 138 13.27 -9.73 9.70
C VAL A 138 14.66 -10.23 9.27
N GLY A 139 14.71 -11.26 8.40
CA GLY A 139 15.96 -11.77 7.85
C GLY A 139 16.54 -10.87 6.76
N ARG A 140 17.83 -10.55 6.88
CA ARG A 140 18.55 -9.71 5.89
C ARG A 140 18.63 -10.37 4.52
N GLU A 141 18.63 -11.69 4.46
CA GLU A 141 18.64 -12.47 3.22
C GLU A 141 17.46 -12.11 2.32
N THR A 142 16.30 -11.82 2.90
CA THR A 142 15.10 -11.40 2.16
C THR A 142 15.35 -10.14 1.33
N VAL A 143 16.16 -9.20 1.82
CA VAL A 143 16.54 -7.98 1.08
C VAL A 143 17.28 -8.32 -0.20
N TYR A 144 18.23 -9.26 -0.15
CA TYR A 144 19.01 -9.66 -1.32
C TYR A 144 18.18 -10.48 -2.32
N LEU A 145 17.29 -11.33 -1.83
CA LEU A 145 16.38 -12.11 -2.67
C LEU A 145 15.36 -11.19 -3.37
N TYR A 146 14.88 -10.16 -2.67
CA TYR A 146 14.04 -9.13 -3.27
C TYR A 146 14.77 -8.35 -4.37
N GLU A 147 16.03 -7.96 -4.14
CA GLU A 147 16.83 -7.29 -5.17
C GLU A 147 16.97 -8.17 -6.44
N GLN A 148 17.16 -9.48 -6.29
CA GLN A 148 17.22 -10.41 -7.42
C GLN A 148 15.89 -10.48 -8.16
N TYR A 149 14.78 -10.58 -7.43
CA TYR A 149 13.44 -10.54 -8.01
C TYR A 149 13.19 -9.25 -8.80
N VAL A 150 13.48 -8.08 -8.21
CA VAL A 150 13.34 -6.78 -8.87
C VAL A 150 14.14 -6.72 -10.17
N LYS A 151 15.41 -7.16 -10.15
CA LYS A 151 16.25 -7.22 -11.35
C LYS A 151 15.64 -8.11 -12.44
N ALA A 152 15.08 -9.26 -12.06
CA ALA A 152 14.44 -10.17 -13.01
C ALA A 152 13.19 -9.54 -13.62
N VAL A 153 12.31 -8.90 -12.82
CA VAL A 153 11.11 -8.21 -13.31
C VAL A 153 11.46 -7.05 -14.24
N LEU A 154 12.41 -6.20 -13.84
CA LEU A 154 12.84 -5.06 -14.66
C LEU A 154 13.43 -5.49 -15.99
N LYS A 155 14.21 -6.56 -16.01
CA LYS A 155 14.75 -7.13 -17.25
C LYS A 155 13.66 -7.50 -18.24
N GLU A 156 12.56 -8.06 -17.76
CA GLU A 156 11.45 -8.51 -18.62
C GLU A 156 10.55 -7.36 -19.11
N PHE A 157 10.30 -6.32 -18.27
CA PHE A 157 9.18 -5.40 -18.51
C PHE A 157 9.54 -3.91 -18.59
N HIS A 158 10.81 -3.49 -18.39
CA HIS A 158 11.19 -2.06 -18.36
C HIS A 158 10.86 -1.30 -19.66
N LYS A 159 10.77 -1.99 -20.80
CA LYS A 159 10.44 -1.35 -22.09
C LYS A 159 8.97 -0.95 -22.17
N GLU A 160 8.11 -1.79 -21.59
CA GLU A 160 6.65 -1.64 -21.64
C GLU A 160 6.10 -0.75 -20.51
N VAL A 161 6.74 -0.74 -19.34
CA VAL A 161 6.27 -0.07 -18.12
C VAL A 161 7.26 1.02 -17.70
N LYS A 162 6.73 2.17 -17.28
CA LYS A 162 7.52 3.32 -16.84
C LYS A 162 7.32 3.69 -15.38
N LEU A 163 6.18 3.40 -14.79
CA LEU A 163 5.83 3.73 -13.42
C LEU A 163 5.90 2.49 -12.53
N TRP A 164 6.92 2.45 -11.69
CA TRP A 164 7.24 1.32 -10.82
C TRP A 164 7.21 1.74 -9.35
N PHE A 165 6.76 0.85 -8.49
CA PHE A 165 6.75 1.07 -7.05
C PHE A 165 7.33 -0.16 -6.36
N ALA A 166 8.30 0.06 -5.48
CA ALA A 166 8.97 -1.02 -4.77
C ALA A 166 7.99 -1.77 -3.85
N PHE A 167 7.21 -1.03 -3.10
CA PHE A 167 6.24 -1.56 -2.14
C PHE A 167 4.94 -0.76 -2.17
N THR A 168 3.86 -1.44 -1.81
CA THR A 168 2.61 -0.83 -1.37
C THR A 168 2.44 -1.10 0.13
N GLU A 169 2.23 -0.03 0.91
CA GLU A 169 2.00 -0.06 2.36
C GLU A 169 2.99 -0.98 3.11
N PRO A 170 4.30 -0.71 3.03
CA PRO A 170 5.31 -1.59 3.61
C PRO A 170 5.16 -1.81 5.11
N ASN A 171 4.55 -0.86 5.82
CA ASN A 171 4.35 -0.90 7.26
C ASN A 171 3.20 -1.83 7.70
N ILE A 172 2.09 -1.88 6.96
CA ILE A 172 0.84 -2.50 7.43
C ILE A 172 1.01 -3.97 7.86
N PRO A 173 1.60 -4.88 7.07
CA PRO A 173 1.78 -6.26 7.53
C PRO A 173 2.80 -6.39 8.67
N ILE A 174 3.74 -5.45 8.80
CA ILE A 174 4.72 -5.45 9.89
C ILE A 174 4.05 -5.02 11.19
N ASP A 175 3.32 -3.90 11.16
CA ASP A 175 2.63 -3.37 12.34
C ASP A 175 1.59 -4.39 12.84
N ASN A 176 0.71 -4.88 11.98
CA ASN A 176 -0.31 -5.86 12.35
C ASN A 176 0.28 -7.22 12.75
N GLY A 177 1.39 -7.65 12.14
CA GLY A 177 1.97 -8.98 12.37
C GLY A 177 2.95 -9.06 13.53
N TYR A 178 3.79 -8.02 13.72
CA TYR A 178 4.89 -8.03 14.70
C TYR A 178 4.69 -7.07 15.88
N MET A 179 3.85 -6.03 15.73
CA MET A 179 3.56 -5.08 16.82
C MET A 179 2.24 -5.45 17.52
N ASP A 180 1.16 -5.58 16.74
CA ASP A 180 -0.20 -5.81 17.26
C ASP A 180 -0.57 -7.28 17.39
N GLY A 181 0.14 -8.18 16.70
CA GLY A 181 -0.07 -9.62 16.77
C GLY A 181 -1.42 -10.11 16.23
N ILE A 182 -2.09 -9.30 15.38
CA ILE A 182 -3.42 -9.62 14.82
C ILE A 182 -3.36 -10.29 13.46
N TRP A 183 -2.22 -10.19 12.75
CA TRP A 183 -1.95 -10.88 11.50
C TRP A 183 -0.75 -11.82 11.63
N TYR A 184 -0.59 -12.74 10.68
CA TYR A 184 0.59 -13.58 10.64
C TYR A 184 1.87 -12.72 10.55
N PRO A 185 2.88 -12.95 11.39
CA PRO A 185 3.15 -14.12 12.23
C PRO A 185 2.63 -14.04 13.69
N PHE A 186 1.65 -13.19 14.02
CA PHE A 186 0.96 -13.09 15.32
C PHE A 186 1.90 -12.78 16.50
N LYS A 187 2.88 -11.92 16.31
CA LYS A 187 3.90 -11.59 17.32
C LYS A 187 3.65 -10.24 17.99
N HIS A 188 4.14 -10.10 19.23
CA HIS A 188 4.35 -8.84 19.92
C HIS A 188 5.86 -8.65 20.11
N ALA A 189 6.57 -8.34 19.03
CA ALA A 189 8.02 -8.34 18.93
C ALA A 189 8.54 -7.04 18.29
N PRO A 190 8.50 -5.89 19.00
CA PRO A 190 8.82 -4.58 18.43
C PRO A 190 10.23 -4.51 17.84
N LYS A 191 11.21 -5.21 18.41
CA LYS A 191 12.56 -5.25 17.83
C LYS A 191 12.58 -5.92 16.45
N GLU A 192 11.83 -7.02 16.28
CA GLU A 192 11.68 -7.66 14.96
C GLU A 192 10.91 -6.76 13.99
N ALA A 193 9.87 -6.07 14.47
CA ALA A 193 9.11 -5.10 13.67
C ALA A 193 10.04 -4.01 13.10
N TYR A 194 10.83 -3.35 13.94
CA TYR A 194 11.74 -2.30 13.47
C TYR A 194 12.87 -2.85 12.58
N GLN A 195 13.31 -4.08 12.79
CA GLN A 195 14.22 -4.73 11.86
C GLN A 195 13.58 -4.93 10.48
N ALA A 196 12.33 -5.36 10.43
CA ALA A 196 11.58 -5.55 9.20
C ALA A 196 11.30 -4.21 8.49
N HIS A 197 10.94 -3.14 9.23
CA HIS A 197 10.82 -1.78 8.66
C HIS A 197 12.13 -1.32 8.02
N PHE A 198 13.24 -1.45 8.73
CA PHE A 198 14.56 -1.11 8.21
C PHE A 198 14.90 -1.90 6.94
N HIS A 199 14.64 -3.20 6.92
CA HIS A 199 14.91 -4.05 5.76
C HIS A 199 14.03 -3.72 4.56
N LYS A 200 12.75 -3.32 4.73
CA LYS A 200 11.93 -2.82 3.62
C LYS A 200 12.45 -1.49 3.07
N ILE A 201 12.97 -0.61 3.92
CA ILE A 201 13.62 0.63 3.48
C ILE A 201 14.90 0.31 2.69
N LEU A 202 15.73 -0.58 3.20
CA LEU A 202 16.93 -1.04 2.51
C LEU A 202 16.61 -1.74 1.18
N ALA A 203 15.58 -2.59 1.15
CA ALA A 203 15.11 -3.26 -0.06
C ALA A 203 14.61 -2.27 -1.12
N THR A 204 13.90 -1.20 -0.71
CA THR A 204 13.55 -0.10 -1.61
C THR A 204 14.80 0.57 -2.20
N THR A 205 15.80 0.83 -1.37
CA THR A 205 17.09 1.40 -1.80
C THR A 205 17.79 0.49 -2.83
N LYS A 206 17.77 -0.83 -2.61
CA LYS A 206 18.32 -1.80 -3.59
C LYS A 206 17.49 -1.83 -4.89
N ALA A 207 16.17 -1.67 -4.81
CA ALA A 207 15.31 -1.57 -5.99
C ALA A 207 15.60 -0.30 -6.79
N VAL A 208 15.78 0.86 -6.13
CA VAL A 208 16.20 2.12 -6.79
C VAL A 208 17.54 1.93 -7.50
N LYS A 209 18.51 1.32 -6.83
CA LYS A 209 19.82 1.00 -7.43
C LYS A 209 19.70 0.08 -8.65
N ALA A 210 18.82 -0.92 -8.58
CA ALA A 210 18.55 -1.82 -9.71
C ALA A 210 17.87 -1.13 -10.88
N MET A 211 17.10 -0.03 -10.62
CA MET A 211 16.42 0.78 -11.63
C MET A 211 17.36 1.72 -12.40
N GLU A 212 18.50 2.11 -11.82
CA GLU A 212 19.42 3.10 -12.43
C GLU A 212 19.72 2.87 -13.92
N PRO A 213 20.00 1.63 -14.42
CA PRO A 213 20.25 1.39 -15.83
C PRO A 213 19.05 1.69 -16.76
N TYR A 214 17.84 1.74 -16.23
CA TYR A 214 16.60 1.89 -16.99
C TYR A 214 16.01 3.31 -16.91
N LYS A 215 16.64 4.21 -16.17
CA LYS A 215 16.18 5.62 -16.04
C LYS A 215 16.24 6.38 -17.37
N GLU A 216 17.20 6.07 -18.23
CA GLU A 216 17.30 6.67 -19.57
C GLU A 216 16.12 6.25 -20.47
N ASP A 217 15.53 5.08 -20.24
CA ASP A 217 14.32 4.61 -20.91
C ASP A 217 13.04 5.28 -20.37
N GLY A 218 13.16 6.21 -19.42
CA GLY A 218 12.05 6.92 -18.78
C GLY A 218 11.42 6.20 -17.60
N CYS A 219 12.00 5.08 -17.13
CA CYS A 219 11.52 4.39 -15.95
C CYS A 219 11.74 5.22 -14.68
N ARG A 220 10.76 5.19 -13.79
CA ARG A 220 10.77 5.85 -12.48
C ARG A 220 10.37 4.84 -11.42
N LEU A 221 11.00 4.89 -10.25
CA LEU A 221 10.69 4.02 -9.13
C LEU A 221 10.32 4.83 -7.89
N GLY A 222 9.17 4.52 -7.34
CA GLY A 222 8.63 5.09 -6.11
C GLY A 222 8.34 4.05 -5.04
N VAL A 223 7.58 4.47 -4.04
CA VAL A 223 6.95 3.64 -3.03
C VAL A 223 5.53 4.15 -2.80
N MET A 224 4.59 3.27 -2.50
CA MET A 224 3.24 3.63 -2.08
C MET A 224 3.14 3.49 -0.57
N LEU A 225 2.73 4.54 0.10
CA LEU A 225 2.68 4.59 1.56
C LEU A 225 1.25 4.81 2.05
N HIS A 226 0.84 4.04 3.04
CA HIS A 226 -0.28 4.42 3.88
C HIS A 226 0.11 5.66 4.66
N MET A 227 0.02 6.81 3.98
CA MET A 227 0.39 8.10 4.55
C MET A 227 -0.86 8.81 5.06
N THR A 228 -1.02 8.76 6.37
CA THR A 228 -2.13 9.37 7.06
C THR A 228 -1.65 10.61 7.83
N PRO A 229 -2.23 11.80 7.59
CA PRO A 229 -1.92 12.97 8.39
C PRO A 229 -2.28 12.76 9.87
N ILE A 230 -1.38 13.16 10.73
CA ILE A 230 -1.53 13.06 12.18
C ILE A 230 -2.00 14.40 12.73
N TYR A 231 -3.16 14.41 13.40
CA TYR A 231 -3.73 15.62 13.99
C TYR A 231 -3.75 15.51 15.52
N ALA A 232 -3.22 16.54 16.20
CA ALA A 232 -3.33 16.68 17.64
C ALA A 232 -4.79 17.02 18.02
N ARG A 233 -5.24 16.52 19.18
CA ARG A 233 -6.55 16.87 19.74
C ARG A 233 -6.71 18.39 19.95
N SER A 234 -5.64 19.06 20.37
CA SER A 234 -5.64 20.50 20.65
C SER A 234 -4.27 21.13 20.36
N GLY A 235 -4.19 22.47 20.43
CA GLY A 235 -2.94 23.23 20.36
C GLY A 235 -2.12 23.21 21.65
N GLU A 236 -2.50 22.48 22.70
CA GLU A 236 -1.70 22.35 23.91
C GLU A 236 -0.39 21.60 23.60
N ALA A 237 0.72 22.05 24.19
CA ALA A 237 2.06 21.52 23.93
C ALA A 237 2.15 19.99 24.07
N ARG A 238 1.46 19.42 25.05
CA ARG A 238 1.44 17.97 25.27
C ARG A 238 0.73 17.21 24.13
N ASP A 239 -0.39 17.72 23.59
CA ASP A 239 -1.10 17.08 22.48
C ASP A 239 -0.33 17.24 21.15
N VAL A 240 0.31 18.39 20.95
CA VAL A 240 1.21 18.63 19.82
C VAL A 240 2.41 17.68 19.85
N GLN A 241 3.00 17.46 21.04
CA GLN A 241 4.10 16.50 21.22
C GLN A 241 3.65 15.05 20.95
N ALA A 242 2.44 14.69 21.37
CA ALA A 242 1.86 13.37 21.07
C ALA A 242 1.72 13.15 19.56
N ALA A 243 1.21 14.16 18.82
CA ALA A 243 1.12 14.11 17.37
C ALA A 243 2.50 14.04 16.68
N TYR A 244 3.49 14.75 17.21
CA TYR A 244 4.88 14.68 16.73
C TYR A 244 5.45 13.26 16.83
N TYR A 245 5.25 12.57 17.97
CA TYR A 245 5.71 11.20 18.12
C TYR A 245 4.92 10.21 17.25
N ALA A 246 3.61 10.36 17.12
CA ALA A 246 2.83 9.54 16.21
C ALA A 246 3.33 9.68 14.77
N ASP A 247 3.59 10.91 14.31
CA ASP A 247 4.15 11.18 12.98
C ASP A 247 5.56 10.60 12.82
N LEU A 248 6.39 10.71 13.84
CA LEU A 248 7.76 10.18 13.84
C LEU A 248 7.80 8.66 13.59
N PHE A 249 6.95 7.92 14.30
CA PHE A 249 6.93 6.46 14.24
C PHE A 249 6.10 5.88 13.08
N GLN A 250 5.05 6.58 12.62
CA GLN A 250 4.16 6.04 11.59
C GLN A 250 4.48 6.55 10.19
N VAL A 251 4.94 7.80 10.06
CA VAL A 251 5.11 8.45 8.77
C VAL A 251 6.58 8.72 8.45
N ARG A 252 7.28 9.43 9.32
CA ARG A 252 8.67 9.87 9.06
C ARG A 252 9.70 8.75 9.09
N ILE A 253 9.38 7.62 9.74
CA ILE A 253 10.20 6.41 9.68
C ILE A 253 10.46 5.96 8.24
N TYR A 254 9.52 6.22 7.32
CA TYR A 254 9.62 5.91 5.90
C TYR A 254 9.95 7.13 5.03
N LEU A 255 9.23 8.24 5.22
CA LEU A 255 9.39 9.41 4.35
C LEU A 255 10.80 9.98 4.39
N ASP A 256 11.38 10.15 5.59
CA ASP A 256 12.69 10.78 5.71
C ASP A 256 13.80 9.93 5.05
N PRO A 257 13.92 8.59 5.29
CA PRO A 257 14.88 7.77 4.57
C PRO A 257 14.68 7.76 3.06
N TYR A 258 13.44 7.65 2.58
CA TYR A 258 13.15 7.59 1.16
C TYR A 258 13.44 8.88 0.42
N LEU A 259 13.17 10.05 1.04
CA LEU A 259 13.21 11.34 0.38
C LEU A 259 14.39 12.22 0.81
N LYS A 260 14.81 12.15 2.09
CA LYS A 260 15.98 12.89 2.61
C LYS A 260 17.24 12.04 2.64
N GLY A 261 17.10 10.69 2.58
CA GLY A 261 18.23 9.75 2.64
C GLY A 261 18.77 9.57 4.05
N GLU A 262 17.98 9.88 5.09
CA GLU A 262 18.39 9.75 6.49
C GLU A 262 17.20 9.47 7.41
N PHE A 263 17.42 8.69 8.45
CA PHE A 263 16.43 8.51 9.49
C PHE A 263 16.38 9.72 10.44
N PRO A 264 15.19 10.08 10.98
CA PRO A 264 15.12 11.07 12.04
C PRO A 264 15.96 10.66 13.23
N GLN A 265 16.88 11.52 13.70
CA GLN A 265 17.76 11.19 14.82
C GLN A 265 16.98 10.90 16.11
N GLU A 266 15.86 11.62 16.31
CA GLU A 266 14.97 11.38 17.44
C GLU A 266 14.35 9.97 17.42
N LEU A 267 13.99 9.46 16.22
CA LEU A 267 13.50 8.08 16.06
C LEU A 267 14.56 7.07 16.51
N LEU A 268 15.79 7.20 16.00
CA LEU A 268 16.88 6.27 16.34
C LEU A 268 17.15 6.27 17.85
N ARG A 269 17.18 7.46 18.46
CA ARG A 269 17.37 7.61 19.92
C ARG A 269 16.24 6.91 20.69
N LYS A 270 14.99 7.05 20.25
CA LYS A 270 13.85 6.39 20.89
C LYS A 270 13.89 4.88 20.74
N LEU A 271 14.30 4.37 19.57
CA LEU A 271 14.49 2.94 19.37
C LEU A 271 15.58 2.36 20.29
N GLU A 272 16.68 3.10 20.50
CA GLU A 272 17.73 2.72 21.45
C GLU A 272 17.20 2.71 22.90
N GLU A 273 16.49 3.77 23.32
CA GLU A 273 15.89 3.88 24.66
C GLU A 273 14.99 2.69 25.01
N HIS A 274 14.26 2.16 24.00
CA HIS A 274 13.35 1.03 24.16
C HIS A 274 13.96 -0.33 23.80
N ASN A 275 15.26 -0.42 23.53
CA ASN A 275 15.96 -1.63 23.08
C ASN A 275 15.38 -2.24 21.80
N CYS A 276 14.83 -1.40 20.92
CA CYS A 276 14.23 -1.77 19.64
C CYS A 276 15.07 -1.38 18.42
N MET A 277 16.31 -0.91 18.63
CA MET A 277 17.20 -0.55 17.51
C MET A 277 17.48 -1.76 16.64
N PHE A 278 17.34 -1.56 15.33
CA PHE A 278 17.62 -2.57 14.31
C PHE A 278 19.15 -2.75 14.09
N ALA A 279 19.52 -3.94 13.63
CA ALA A 279 20.89 -4.20 13.17
C ALA A 279 21.08 -3.65 11.75
N TYR A 280 22.22 -3.03 11.50
CA TYR A 280 22.57 -2.42 10.22
C TYR A 280 24.09 -2.52 9.96
N GLU A 281 24.46 -2.32 8.70
CA GLU A 281 25.84 -2.07 8.28
C GLU A 281 26.01 -0.58 7.93
N GLN A 282 27.21 -0.02 8.11
CA GLN A 282 27.47 1.38 7.77
C GLN A 282 27.15 1.68 6.30
N ALA A 283 27.44 0.74 5.40
CA ALA A 283 27.15 0.85 3.97
C ALA A 283 25.64 0.97 3.66
N ASP A 284 24.76 0.49 4.54
CA ASP A 284 23.32 0.60 4.34
C ASP A 284 22.86 2.06 4.38
N PHE A 285 23.37 2.83 5.34
CA PHE A 285 23.05 4.27 5.45
C PHE A 285 23.64 5.07 4.28
N GLU A 286 24.81 4.67 3.79
CA GLU A 286 25.42 5.28 2.60
C GLU A 286 24.59 5.01 1.34
N ASP A 287 24.10 3.78 1.16
CA ASP A 287 23.20 3.41 0.07
C ASP A 287 21.85 4.15 0.19
N ILE A 288 21.22 4.22 1.38
CA ILE A 288 19.96 4.94 1.63
C ILE A 288 20.11 6.42 1.28
N LYS A 289 21.21 7.04 1.69
CA LYS A 289 21.50 8.44 1.37
C LYS A 289 21.63 8.70 -0.13
N LYS A 290 22.19 7.74 -0.86
CA LYS A 290 22.50 7.87 -2.29
C LYS A 290 21.33 7.52 -3.19
N TYR A 291 20.59 6.45 -2.91
CA TYR A 291 19.57 5.89 -3.79
C TYR A 291 18.17 6.18 -3.25
N ARG A 292 17.62 7.33 -3.63
CA ARG A 292 16.31 7.80 -3.22
C ARG A 292 15.27 7.58 -4.30
N ILE A 293 14.01 7.47 -3.90
CA ILE A 293 12.88 7.28 -4.81
C ILE A 293 12.63 8.51 -5.69
N ASP A 294 11.98 8.29 -6.85
CA ASP A 294 11.67 9.32 -7.84
C ASP A 294 10.25 9.90 -7.68
N MET A 295 9.36 9.20 -6.97
CA MET A 295 7.95 9.58 -6.83
C MET A 295 7.29 8.85 -5.64
N LEU A 296 6.11 9.34 -5.21
CA LEU A 296 5.29 8.74 -4.15
C LEU A 296 3.91 8.33 -4.66
N GLY A 297 3.44 7.16 -4.22
CA GLY A 297 2.02 6.85 -4.14
C GLY A 297 1.54 7.06 -2.71
N ILE A 298 0.31 7.55 -2.56
CA ILE A 298 -0.32 7.78 -1.26
C ILE A 298 -1.61 6.99 -1.17
N ASP A 299 -1.66 6.05 -0.25
CA ASP A 299 -2.84 5.29 0.09
C ASP A 299 -3.50 5.98 1.28
N TYR A 300 -4.58 6.72 0.98
CA TYR A 300 -5.26 7.54 1.98
C TYR A 300 -6.72 7.11 2.13
N TYR A 301 -7.11 6.78 3.36
CA TYR A 301 -8.48 6.39 3.69
C TYR A 301 -9.09 7.22 4.81
N PHE A 302 -8.31 7.57 5.84
CA PHE A 302 -8.76 8.31 7.02
C PHE A 302 -7.59 9.02 7.71
N PRO A 303 -7.84 10.11 8.48
CA PRO A 303 -6.82 10.77 9.27
C PRO A 303 -6.56 10.01 10.59
N ILE A 304 -5.37 10.11 11.12
CA ILE A 304 -5.10 9.70 12.51
C ILE A 304 -5.19 10.93 13.42
N ARG A 305 -5.96 10.78 14.49
CA ARG A 305 -6.05 11.79 15.54
C ARG A 305 -5.51 11.23 16.85
N VAL A 306 -4.70 12.04 17.51
CA VAL A 306 -4.06 11.63 18.77
C VAL A 306 -4.13 12.74 19.84
N LYS A 307 -3.93 12.32 21.07
CA LYS A 307 -3.79 13.18 22.24
C LYS A 307 -2.64 12.71 23.11
N ALA A 308 -2.19 13.56 24.00
CA ALA A 308 -1.28 13.15 25.07
C ALA A 308 -1.90 12.01 25.89
N ARG A 309 -1.07 11.08 26.34
CA ARG A 309 -1.55 9.99 27.20
C ARG A 309 -2.16 10.54 28.50
N GLU A 310 -3.33 10.05 28.79
CA GLU A 310 -4.10 10.33 30.03
C GLU A 310 -4.29 9.06 30.85
N THR A 311 -4.03 7.88 30.25
CA THR A 311 -4.07 6.56 30.90
C THR A 311 -2.67 5.99 31.06
N ALA A 312 -2.50 5.05 31.99
CA ALA A 312 -1.25 4.32 32.10
C ALA A 312 -0.98 3.51 30.83
N TYR A 313 0.30 3.38 30.48
CA TYR A 313 0.69 2.44 29.42
C TYR A 313 0.58 1.01 29.97
N ASP A 314 -0.17 0.17 29.28
CA ASP A 314 -0.59 -1.15 29.74
C ASP A 314 -0.05 -2.33 28.89
N LYS A 315 0.80 -2.04 27.88
CA LYS A 315 1.43 -3.09 27.07
C LYS A 315 2.74 -3.56 27.71
N ASP A 316 3.00 -4.86 27.69
CA ASP A 316 4.20 -5.49 28.26
C ASP A 316 5.48 -5.17 27.44
N VAL A 317 5.32 -4.84 26.16
CA VAL A 317 6.41 -4.51 25.24
C VAL A 317 6.24 -3.12 24.67
N PHE A 318 7.32 -2.54 24.17
CA PHE A 318 7.25 -1.21 23.55
C PHE A 318 6.31 -1.21 22.34
N HIS A 319 5.47 -0.17 22.30
CA HIS A 319 4.65 0.20 21.16
C HIS A 319 4.67 1.73 21.05
N PRO A 320 4.59 2.34 19.85
CA PRO A 320 4.62 3.80 19.69
C PRO A 320 3.55 4.55 20.49
N GLU A 321 2.42 3.92 20.78
CA GLU A 321 1.39 4.45 21.69
C GLU A 321 1.89 4.69 23.12
N PHE A 322 3.13 4.30 23.46
CA PHE A 322 3.77 4.76 24.70
C PHE A 322 3.79 6.30 24.80
N TYR A 323 3.88 6.98 23.67
CA TYR A 323 4.00 8.45 23.59
C TYR A 323 2.69 9.18 23.34
N TYR A 324 1.61 8.49 22.96
CA TYR A 324 0.33 9.09 22.61
C TYR A 324 -0.84 8.12 22.83
N GLU A 325 -2.05 8.63 22.78
CA GLU A 325 -3.28 7.84 22.70
C GLU A 325 -4.08 8.21 21.45
N PRO A 326 -4.72 7.25 20.78
CA PRO A 326 -5.72 7.54 19.75
C PRO A 326 -6.83 8.44 20.31
N TRP A 327 -7.33 9.36 19.51
CA TRP A 327 -8.42 10.25 19.88
C TRP A 327 -9.49 10.28 18.78
N VAL A 328 -10.73 10.15 19.20
CA VAL A 328 -11.88 10.22 18.30
C VAL A 328 -12.50 11.61 18.41
N MET A 329 -12.50 12.37 17.31
CA MET A 329 -13.07 13.71 17.27
C MET A 329 -14.61 13.65 17.39
N PRO A 330 -15.21 14.32 18.39
CA PRO A 330 -16.67 14.39 18.49
C PRO A 330 -17.29 15.05 17.25
N GLY A 331 -18.38 14.47 16.75
CA GLY A 331 -19.13 15.02 15.62
C GLY A 331 -18.46 14.83 14.25
N ARG A 332 -17.38 14.03 14.15
CA ARG A 332 -16.77 13.69 12.86
C ARG A 332 -17.74 13.02 11.89
N LYS A 333 -17.60 13.27 10.60
CA LYS A 333 -18.20 12.44 9.55
C LYS A 333 -17.40 11.13 9.49
N TYR A 334 -18.05 9.99 9.46
CA TYR A 334 -17.34 8.71 9.42
C TYR A 334 -18.13 7.62 8.69
N ASN A 335 -17.41 6.64 8.16
CA ASN A 335 -17.97 5.41 7.63
C ASN A 335 -18.35 4.50 8.81
N ALA A 336 -19.65 4.25 9.01
CA ALA A 336 -20.16 3.47 10.13
C ALA A 336 -19.71 2.00 10.10
N ASP A 337 -19.49 1.44 8.90
CA ASP A 337 -19.13 0.04 8.71
C ASP A 337 -17.64 -0.25 9.02
N ARG A 338 -16.78 0.79 8.94
CA ARG A 338 -15.33 0.69 9.25
C ARG A 338 -14.92 1.50 10.48
N GLY A 339 -15.76 2.41 10.96
CA GLY A 339 -15.42 3.36 12.00
C GLY A 339 -14.43 4.45 11.56
N TRP A 340 -14.06 4.51 10.29
CA TRP A 340 -13.06 5.43 9.74
C TRP A 340 -13.64 6.83 9.51
N GLU A 341 -12.91 7.84 9.96
CA GLU A 341 -13.31 9.23 9.72
C GLU A 341 -13.18 9.56 8.22
N ILE A 342 -14.17 10.26 7.68
CA ILE A 342 -14.16 10.80 6.32
C ILE A 342 -13.71 12.26 6.41
N TYR A 343 -12.47 12.54 5.93
CA TYR A 343 -11.89 13.88 6.03
C TYR A 343 -11.09 14.20 4.76
N GLU A 344 -11.75 14.75 3.78
CA GLU A 344 -11.23 14.99 2.43
C GLU A 344 -10.11 16.05 2.42
N GLU A 345 -10.12 17.04 3.33
CA GLU A 345 -9.11 18.10 3.40
C GLU A 345 -7.70 17.56 3.71
N ALA A 346 -7.59 16.38 4.32
CA ALA A 346 -6.31 15.74 4.55
C ALA A 346 -5.48 15.52 3.27
N VAL A 347 -6.13 15.35 2.11
CA VAL A 347 -5.44 15.24 0.81
C VAL A 347 -4.70 16.54 0.48
N VAL A 348 -5.26 17.69 0.86
CA VAL A 348 -4.58 19.00 0.70
C VAL A 348 -3.38 19.08 1.65
N ASP A 349 -3.55 18.67 2.91
CA ASP A 349 -2.48 18.72 3.91
C ASP A 349 -1.30 17.79 3.51
N ILE A 350 -1.61 16.58 2.99
CA ILE A 350 -0.62 15.65 2.42
C ILE A 350 0.16 16.32 1.29
N GLY A 351 -0.54 16.85 0.30
CA GLY A 351 0.12 17.45 -0.88
C GLY A 351 0.90 18.70 -0.56
N MET A 352 0.46 19.52 0.42
CA MET A 352 1.23 20.66 0.88
C MET A 352 2.47 20.24 1.66
N ARG A 353 2.37 19.21 2.52
CA ARG A 353 3.51 18.64 3.21
C ARG A 353 4.56 18.11 2.24
N ILE A 354 4.15 17.35 1.20
CA ILE A 354 5.07 16.85 0.17
C ILE A 354 5.76 18.03 -0.54
N LYS A 355 4.99 19.08 -0.84
CA LYS A 355 5.51 20.25 -1.50
C LYS A 355 6.52 21.03 -0.66
N GLU A 356 6.23 21.23 0.63
CA GLU A 356 7.00 22.12 1.51
C GLU A 356 8.18 21.40 2.18
N ASP A 357 8.01 20.12 2.57
CA ASP A 357 9.01 19.39 3.37
C ASP A 357 9.83 18.38 2.56
N TYR A 358 9.40 18.04 1.31
CA TYR A 358 9.98 16.95 0.52
C TYR A 358 10.16 17.31 -0.97
N ASP A 359 10.70 18.50 -1.23
CA ASP A 359 11.13 18.98 -2.56
C ASP A 359 10.05 18.90 -3.66
N ASN A 360 8.77 18.89 -3.28
CA ASN A 360 7.65 18.77 -4.20
C ASN A 360 7.80 17.60 -5.19
N ILE A 361 8.29 16.46 -4.72
CA ILE A 361 8.44 15.25 -5.52
C ILE A 361 7.12 14.89 -6.21
N PRO A 362 7.11 14.32 -7.43
CA PRO A 362 5.89 13.82 -8.06
C PRO A 362 5.16 12.80 -7.17
N TRP A 363 3.85 12.96 -7.04
CA TRP A 363 3.03 12.05 -6.25
C TRP A 363 1.61 11.91 -6.79
N PHE A 364 0.92 10.86 -6.39
CA PHE A 364 -0.48 10.65 -6.71
C PHE A 364 -1.21 9.94 -5.56
N ILE A 365 -2.53 10.05 -5.52
CA ILE A 365 -3.32 9.15 -4.68
C ILE A 365 -3.32 7.78 -5.36
N SER A 366 -2.62 6.82 -4.78
CA SER A 366 -2.49 5.46 -5.32
C SER A 366 -3.62 4.54 -4.85
N GLU A 367 -4.24 4.86 -3.71
CA GLU A 367 -5.45 4.22 -3.22
C GLU A 367 -6.32 5.21 -2.46
N ASN A 368 -7.61 5.21 -2.78
CA ASN A 368 -8.65 5.87 -1.99
C ASN A 368 -9.99 5.21 -2.29
N GLY A 369 -10.77 4.91 -1.27
CA GLY A 369 -12.05 4.25 -1.42
C GLY A 369 -12.82 4.15 -0.11
N ILE A 370 -14.08 3.74 -0.19
CA ILE A 370 -14.95 3.52 0.95
C ILE A 370 -15.49 2.10 0.93
N GLY A 371 -15.17 1.32 1.95
CA GLY A 371 -15.67 -0.05 2.10
C GLY A 371 -16.99 -0.08 2.86
N ILE A 372 -17.99 -0.72 2.29
CA ILE A 372 -19.34 -0.79 2.84
C ILE A 372 -19.73 -2.23 3.12
N GLU A 373 -20.31 -2.48 4.29
CA GLU A 373 -20.84 -3.79 4.67
C GLU A 373 -22.34 -3.86 4.31
N GLY A 374 -22.78 -4.99 3.72
CA GLY A 374 -24.18 -5.21 3.42
C GLY A 374 -24.77 -4.22 2.42
N GLU A 375 -24.12 -4.02 1.29
CA GLU A 375 -24.54 -3.08 0.23
C GLU A 375 -25.91 -3.38 -0.34
N ASP A 376 -26.43 -4.61 -0.22
CA ASP A 376 -27.79 -4.97 -0.62
C ASP A 376 -28.87 -4.03 -0.04
N ARG A 377 -28.61 -3.38 1.09
CA ARG A 377 -29.51 -2.35 1.67
C ARG A 377 -29.69 -1.12 0.78
N TYR A 378 -28.79 -0.91 -0.17
CA TYR A 378 -28.84 0.17 -1.16
C TYR A 378 -29.30 -0.29 -2.54
N ARG A 379 -29.72 -1.55 -2.67
CA ARG A 379 -30.15 -2.10 -3.97
C ARG A 379 -31.51 -1.53 -4.38
N ASN A 380 -31.53 -0.91 -5.55
CA ASN A 380 -32.75 -0.34 -6.12
C ASN A 380 -33.61 -1.42 -6.80
N LYS A 381 -34.77 -1.01 -7.34
CA LYS A 381 -35.76 -1.90 -7.97
C LYS A 381 -35.25 -2.51 -9.28
N GLU A 382 -34.30 -1.88 -9.95
CA GLU A 382 -33.65 -2.36 -11.16
C GLU A 382 -32.51 -3.36 -10.86
N GLY A 383 -32.17 -3.57 -9.57
CA GLY A 383 -31.14 -4.53 -9.13
C GLY A 383 -29.75 -3.92 -8.97
N TYR A 384 -29.57 -2.63 -9.16
CA TYR A 384 -28.30 -1.92 -8.99
C TYR A 384 -28.15 -1.37 -7.57
N ILE A 385 -26.91 -1.23 -7.12
CA ILE A 385 -26.61 -0.52 -5.87
C ILE A 385 -26.66 0.99 -6.13
N ASP A 386 -27.49 1.72 -5.37
CA ASP A 386 -27.50 3.19 -5.38
C ASP A 386 -26.29 3.71 -4.58
N ASP A 387 -25.21 4.01 -5.28
CA ASP A 387 -23.85 4.19 -4.76
C ASP A 387 -23.49 5.65 -4.43
N ASP A 388 -24.51 6.48 -4.10
CA ASP A 388 -24.35 7.91 -3.81
C ASP A 388 -23.30 8.18 -2.72
N TYR A 389 -23.20 7.34 -1.71
CA TYR A 389 -22.21 7.47 -0.64
C TYR A 389 -20.77 7.33 -1.16
N ARG A 390 -20.53 6.42 -2.13
CA ARG A 390 -19.21 6.22 -2.76
C ARG A 390 -18.90 7.35 -3.74
N ILE A 391 -19.89 7.76 -4.51
CA ILE A 391 -19.78 8.90 -5.44
C ILE A 391 -19.41 10.18 -4.67
N ASP A 392 -20.08 10.48 -3.56
CA ASP A 392 -19.77 11.64 -2.73
C ASP A 392 -18.39 11.58 -2.09
N PHE A 393 -17.99 10.39 -1.60
CA PHE A 393 -16.68 10.16 -1.02
C PHE A 393 -15.57 10.40 -2.06
N LEU A 394 -15.61 9.70 -3.20
CA LEU A 394 -14.60 9.79 -4.25
C LEU A 394 -14.54 11.20 -4.85
N LYS A 395 -15.68 11.83 -5.10
CA LYS A 395 -15.75 13.20 -5.60
C LYS A 395 -15.12 14.20 -4.64
N GLY A 396 -15.39 14.08 -3.33
CA GLY A 396 -14.79 14.93 -2.32
C GLY A 396 -13.26 14.85 -2.32
N HIS A 397 -12.70 13.64 -2.32
CA HIS A 397 -11.26 13.42 -2.32
C HIS A 397 -10.58 13.83 -3.63
N LEU A 398 -11.15 13.48 -4.79
CA LEU A 398 -10.65 13.89 -6.10
C LEU A 398 -10.60 15.42 -6.23
N GLN A 399 -11.63 16.13 -5.76
CA GLN A 399 -11.64 17.60 -5.77
C GLN A 399 -10.48 18.18 -4.95
N ARG A 400 -10.08 17.55 -3.83
CA ARG A 400 -8.94 17.97 -3.02
C ARG A 400 -7.59 17.66 -3.68
N ALA A 401 -7.47 16.52 -4.37
CA ALA A 401 -6.29 16.23 -5.18
C ALA A 401 -6.09 17.26 -6.31
N LEU A 402 -7.15 17.63 -7.01
CA LEU A 402 -7.09 18.71 -8.01
C LEU A 402 -6.84 20.08 -7.39
N LYS A 403 -7.42 20.39 -6.23
CA LYS A 403 -7.18 21.63 -5.48
C LYS A 403 -5.70 21.78 -5.14
N VAL A 404 -5.09 20.78 -4.52
CA VAL A 404 -3.70 20.87 -4.09
C VAL A 404 -2.73 20.91 -5.28
N ARG A 405 -3.05 20.22 -6.39
CA ARG A 405 -2.33 20.37 -7.66
C ARG A 405 -2.37 21.84 -8.14
N ASN A 406 -3.54 22.47 -8.12
CA ASN A 406 -3.68 23.89 -8.49
C ASN A 406 -2.94 24.84 -7.54
N MET A 407 -2.67 24.42 -6.30
CA MET A 407 -1.80 25.12 -5.35
C MET A 407 -0.29 24.89 -5.62
N GLY A 408 0.04 24.17 -6.69
CA GLY A 408 1.40 23.92 -7.15
C GLY A 408 2.08 22.70 -6.55
N SER A 409 1.35 21.81 -5.86
CA SER A 409 1.85 20.49 -5.50
C SER A 409 1.88 19.59 -6.73
N ASN A 410 2.90 18.76 -6.86
CA ASN A 410 3.14 17.94 -8.04
C ASN A 410 2.31 16.63 -8.05
N CYS A 411 1.00 16.77 -7.80
CA CYS A 411 0.04 15.67 -7.83
C CYS A 411 -0.33 15.32 -9.28
N PHE A 412 -0.02 14.11 -9.73
CA PHE A 412 -0.22 13.68 -11.12
C PHE A 412 -1.36 12.67 -11.34
N GLY A 413 -2.05 12.22 -10.29
CA GLY A 413 -3.11 11.25 -10.48
C GLY A 413 -3.94 10.94 -9.23
N TYR A 414 -5.03 10.21 -9.46
CA TYR A 414 -5.94 9.71 -8.43
C TYR A 414 -6.49 8.35 -8.83
N PHE A 415 -6.21 7.33 -8.03
CA PHE A 415 -6.60 5.95 -8.28
C PHE A 415 -7.54 5.47 -7.19
N VAL A 416 -8.63 4.82 -7.62
CA VAL A 416 -9.67 4.30 -6.73
C VAL A 416 -9.31 2.90 -6.26
N TRP A 417 -9.49 2.64 -4.99
CA TRP A 417 -9.55 1.31 -4.42
C TRP A 417 -11.01 0.89 -4.22
N SER A 418 -11.57 0.00 -5.08
CA SER A 418 -11.02 -0.73 -6.23
C SER A 418 -12.04 -0.73 -7.37
N PHE A 419 -11.68 -1.32 -8.54
CA PHE A 419 -12.63 -1.38 -9.67
C PHE A 419 -13.68 -2.46 -9.47
N VAL A 420 -13.27 -3.68 -9.17
CA VAL A 420 -14.12 -4.81 -8.77
C VAL A 420 -13.92 -5.06 -7.29
N ASP A 421 -14.93 -5.56 -6.60
CA ASP A 421 -14.77 -6.02 -5.22
C ASP A 421 -13.60 -6.99 -5.12
N ASN A 422 -12.75 -6.77 -4.14
CA ASN A 422 -11.56 -7.55 -3.91
C ASN A 422 -11.50 -8.11 -2.48
N LEU A 423 -10.70 -9.15 -2.33
CA LEU A 423 -10.45 -9.78 -1.03
C LEU A 423 -9.68 -8.82 -0.12
N SER A 424 -10.09 -8.70 1.16
CA SER A 424 -9.34 -7.99 2.19
C SER A 424 -8.82 -8.96 3.26
N ALA A 425 -7.62 -8.72 3.82
CA ALA A 425 -7.09 -9.53 4.90
C ALA A 425 -8.08 -9.58 6.06
N ILE A 426 -8.35 -10.77 6.56
CA ILE A 426 -9.34 -11.14 7.58
C ILE A 426 -10.81 -10.72 7.31
N ASN A 427 -11.04 -9.61 6.64
CA ASN A 427 -12.39 -9.15 6.29
C ASN A 427 -12.95 -9.83 5.03
N ALA A 428 -12.14 -10.54 4.28
CA ALA A 428 -12.53 -11.16 3.02
C ALA A 428 -13.36 -10.20 2.12
N PHE A 429 -14.59 -10.54 1.80
CA PHE A 429 -15.51 -9.68 1.04
C PHE A 429 -16.58 -9.00 1.92
N LYS A 430 -16.37 -8.91 3.24
CA LYS A 430 -17.30 -8.26 4.15
C LYS A 430 -17.53 -6.79 3.81
N ASN A 431 -16.45 -6.08 3.52
CA ASN A 431 -16.49 -4.67 3.14
C ASN A 431 -16.24 -4.52 1.65
N ARG A 432 -17.25 -4.09 0.91
CA ARG A 432 -17.22 -3.91 -0.54
C ARG A 432 -16.61 -2.55 -0.90
N TYR A 433 -15.59 -2.56 -1.74
CA TYR A 433 -14.88 -1.38 -2.22
C TYR A 433 -15.06 -1.14 -3.72
N GLY A 434 -15.52 -2.16 -4.44
CA GLY A 434 -15.60 -2.14 -5.89
C GLY A 434 -16.53 -1.07 -6.44
N LEU A 435 -16.18 -0.51 -7.60
CA LEU A 435 -17.12 0.20 -8.45
C LEU A 435 -18.06 -0.77 -9.17
N LEU A 436 -17.63 -2.02 -9.30
CA LEU A 436 -18.41 -3.15 -9.77
C LEU A 436 -18.55 -4.18 -8.66
N GLU A 437 -19.76 -4.64 -8.46
CA GLU A 437 -20.10 -5.74 -7.55
C GLU A 437 -19.58 -7.07 -8.10
N LEU A 438 -18.89 -7.86 -7.27
CA LEU A 438 -18.53 -9.23 -7.58
C LEU A 438 -19.63 -10.17 -7.10
N ASP A 439 -20.15 -11.02 -8.00
CA ASP A 439 -21.02 -12.14 -7.60
C ASP A 439 -20.15 -13.25 -6.97
N LEU A 440 -20.21 -13.37 -5.64
CA LEU A 440 -19.42 -14.37 -4.91
C LEU A 440 -19.81 -15.82 -5.20
N LYS A 441 -20.96 -16.06 -5.84
CA LYS A 441 -21.41 -17.42 -6.18
C LYS A 441 -20.86 -17.88 -7.54
N THR A 442 -20.76 -16.96 -8.46
CA THR A 442 -20.32 -17.28 -9.83
C THR A 442 -18.89 -16.82 -10.12
N GLY A 443 -18.44 -15.80 -9.47
CA GLY A 443 -17.11 -15.20 -9.64
C GLY A 443 -17.12 -14.02 -10.57
#